data_b64a58d57b86d7af401d11f989b95bbd
#
_entry.id   b64a58d57b86d7af401d11f989b95bbd
#
_cell.length_a   1.000
_cell.length_b   1.000
_cell.length_c   1.000
_cell.angle_alpha   90.00
_cell.angle_beta   90.00
_cell.angle_gamma   90.00
#
_symmetry.space_group_name_H-M   'P 1'
#
loop_
_entity.id
_entity.type
_entity.pdbx_description
1 polymer ?
#
loop_
_entity_poly.entity_id
_entity_poly.type
_entity_poly.pdbx_seq_one_letter_code
_entity_poly.pdbx_strand_id
1 'polypeptide(L)'
;ALTMRMLYRYAYKCGNSNDIQGRFWAVLLKIFSGIDAGREKEIQKIKIAIIGAGRVGVGLAEELLNNEQASYVPRCFIDINKEKVGREIQGIPVWSETDATLSKLDDYEVQEIIFAIPSMETEKRKELYDYYKNAGYKVKIYDYPTMYAAGGKRYLREFDIEELLFRKPLVVADEQTNAYYKDKVVLITGGGGSIGSELCRQMAKMQP
;
A
#
# COMPACT_ATOMS: atom_id res chain seq x y z
N ALA A 1 7.67 17.14 -44.31
CA ALA A 1 8.12 16.22 -43.22
C ALA A 1 9.64 16.02 -43.17
N LEU A 2 10.32 15.95 -44.35
CA LEU A 2 11.78 15.78 -44.42
C LEU A 2 12.56 17.01 -43.99
N THR A 3 12.08 18.20 -44.32
CA THR A 3 12.71 19.50 -43.99
C THR A 3 12.72 19.79 -42.50
N MET A 4 11.65 19.41 -41.76
CA MET A 4 11.58 19.58 -40.30
C MET A 4 12.57 18.66 -39.58
N ARG A 5 12.75 17.41 -40.05
CA ARG A 5 13.73 16.49 -39.45
C ARG A 5 15.19 16.94 -39.69
N MET A 6 15.50 17.54 -40.81
CA MET A 6 16.81 18.11 -41.08
C MET A 6 17.11 19.34 -40.21
N LEU A 7 16.14 20.28 -40.08
CA LEU A 7 16.23 21.43 -39.22
C LEU A 7 16.40 21.03 -37.73
N TYR A 8 15.68 20.01 -37.26
CA TYR A 8 15.81 19.48 -35.93
C TYR A 8 17.20 18.88 -35.69
N ARG A 9 17.73 18.07 -36.64
CA ARG A 9 19.08 17.52 -36.52
C ARG A 9 20.17 18.57 -36.56
N TYR A 10 19.99 19.63 -37.33
CA TYR A 10 20.95 20.76 -37.42
C TYR A 10 20.93 21.60 -36.12
N ALA A 11 19.75 21.92 -35.65
CA ALA A 11 19.57 22.66 -34.37
C ALA A 11 20.09 21.86 -33.18
N TYR A 12 19.89 20.55 -33.10
CA TYR A 12 20.44 19.67 -32.07
C TYR A 12 21.98 19.64 -32.10
N LYS A 13 22.58 19.63 -33.29
CA LYS A 13 24.04 19.65 -33.42
C LYS A 13 24.66 21.00 -33.04
N CYS A 14 23.97 22.10 -33.29
CA CYS A 14 24.41 23.44 -32.91
C CYS A 14 24.15 23.77 -31.43
N GLY A 15 23.11 23.19 -30.80
CA GLY A 15 22.74 23.44 -29.42
C GLY A 15 23.73 22.84 -28.37
N ASN A 16 24.64 21.98 -28.81
CA ASN A 16 25.64 21.34 -27.95
C ASN A 16 27.01 22.08 -27.98
N SER A 17 27.10 23.23 -28.64
CA SER A 17 28.28 24.11 -28.59
C SER A 17 28.10 25.15 -27.48
N ASN A 18 29.17 25.37 -26.68
CA ASN A 18 29.18 26.36 -25.59
C ASN A 18 29.21 27.84 -26.10
N ASP A 19 28.94 28.05 -27.37
CA ASP A 19 28.93 29.36 -28.01
C ASP A 19 27.53 30.05 -27.89
N ILE A 20 27.49 31.34 -27.96
CA ILE A 20 26.28 32.17 -27.84
C ILE A 20 25.19 31.72 -28.82
N GLN A 21 25.58 31.28 -30.02
CA GLN A 21 24.68 30.68 -31.00
C GLN A 21 24.05 29.36 -30.53
N GLY A 22 24.82 28.50 -29.85
CA GLY A 22 24.32 27.25 -29.31
C GLY A 22 23.25 27.46 -28.22
N ARG A 23 23.46 28.48 -27.38
CA ARG A 23 22.47 28.85 -26.33
C ARG A 23 21.16 29.40 -26.89
N PHE A 24 21.26 30.20 -27.97
CA PHE A 24 20.11 30.74 -28.67
C PHE A 24 19.28 29.62 -29.33
N TRP A 25 19.94 28.64 -29.99
CA TRP A 25 19.27 27.51 -30.58
C TRP A 25 18.67 26.56 -29.54
N ALA A 26 19.31 26.40 -28.38
CA ALA A 26 18.75 25.58 -27.29
C ALA A 26 17.49 26.22 -26.71
N VAL A 27 17.41 27.53 -26.59
CA VAL A 27 16.19 28.25 -26.15
C VAL A 27 15.09 28.18 -27.21
N LEU A 28 15.43 28.36 -28.48
CA LEU A 28 14.49 28.22 -29.61
C LEU A 28 13.92 26.80 -29.70
N LEU A 29 14.77 25.78 -29.52
CA LEU A 29 14.29 24.39 -29.46
C LEU A 29 13.35 24.15 -28.28
N LYS A 30 13.59 24.75 -27.11
CA LYS A 30 12.68 24.69 -25.97
C LYS A 30 11.32 25.38 -26.26
N ILE A 31 11.33 26.47 -26.98
CA ILE A 31 10.10 27.24 -27.30
C ILE A 31 9.31 26.54 -28.43
N PHE A 32 10.00 26.06 -29.47
CA PHE A 32 9.35 25.43 -30.62
C PHE A 32 9.02 23.96 -30.42
N SER A 33 9.72 23.29 -29.50
CA SER A 33 9.42 21.86 -29.25
C SER A 33 8.12 21.69 -28.48
N GLY A 34 7.43 22.72 -28.00
CA GLY A 34 6.09 22.65 -27.36
C GLY A 34 5.65 21.24 -26.89
N ILE A 35 6.48 20.32 -27.28
CA ILE A 35 6.64 18.98 -26.79
C ILE A 35 7.44 19.20 -25.50
N ASP A 36 6.73 19.27 -24.35
CA ASP A 36 7.28 18.57 -23.23
C ASP A 36 7.85 17.28 -23.79
N ALA A 37 9.17 17.26 -24.09
CA ALA A 37 9.89 16.02 -24.08
C ALA A 37 9.52 15.45 -22.74
N GLY A 38 8.56 14.49 -22.76
CA GLY A 38 7.99 13.96 -21.53
C GLY A 38 9.15 13.77 -20.58
N ARG A 39 9.29 14.65 -19.63
CA ARG A 39 9.65 14.21 -18.33
C ARG A 39 8.53 13.20 -18.07
N GLU A 40 8.75 11.96 -18.48
CA GLU A 40 8.32 10.85 -17.67
C GLU A 40 8.67 11.39 -16.29
N LYS A 41 7.67 11.85 -15.55
CA LYS A 41 7.79 11.99 -14.11
C LYS A 41 8.22 10.60 -13.76
N GLU A 42 9.51 10.43 -13.51
CA GLU A 42 10.04 9.24 -12.87
C GLU A 42 9.16 9.14 -11.65
N ILE A 43 8.15 8.29 -11.75
CA ILE A 43 7.19 8.07 -10.66
C ILE A 43 8.11 7.51 -9.60
N GLN A 44 8.47 8.34 -8.63
CA GLN A 44 9.37 7.97 -7.56
C GLN A 44 8.66 6.85 -6.81
N LYS A 45 8.97 5.60 -7.21
CA LYS A 45 8.30 4.42 -6.67
C LYS A 45 8.61 4.30 -5.19
N ILE A 46 7.59 4.08 -4.39
CA ILE A 46 7.70 3.88 -2.96
C ILE A 46 8.34 2.52 -2.70
N LYS A 47 9.46 2.48 -2.01
CA LYS A 47 10.20 1.27 -1.67
C LYS A 47 9.55 0.60 -0.46
N ILE A 48 9.18 -0.67 -0.60
CA ILE A 48 8.43 -1.39 0.43
C ILE A 48 9.14 -2.67 0.88
N ALA A 49 8.94 -3.02 2.16
CA ALA A 49 9.17 -4.35 2.68
C ALA A 49 7.82 -5.09 2.83
N ILE A 50 7.78 -6.35 2.43
CA ILE A 50 6.58 -7.18 2.49
C ILE A 50 6.74 -8.20 3.63
N ILE A 51 5.88 -8.10 4.64
CA ILE A 51 5.82 -9.09 5.72
C ILE A 51 5.00 -10.28 5.25
N GLY A 52 5.68 -11.42 5.09
CA GLY A 52 5.16 -12.66 4.57
C GLY A 52 5.63 -12.98 3.15
N ALA A 53 6.55 -13.92 3.01
CA ALA A 53 7.00 -14.50 1.74
C ALA A 53 6.17 -15.75 1.36
N GLY A 54 4.88 -15.74 1.69
CA GLY A 54 3.90 -16.76 1.31
C GLY A 54 3.29 -16.45 -0.06
N ARG A 55 2.30 -17.27 -0.45
CA ARG A 55 1.60 -17.12 -1.74
C ARG A 55 1.05 -15.70 -1.95
N VAL A 56 0.52 -15.08 -0.89
CA VAL A 56 -0.07 -13.74 -0.96
C VAL A 56 0.99 -12.67 -1.16
N GLY A 57 2.08 -12.69 -0.36
CA GLY A 57 3.16 -11.71 -0.48
C GLY A 57 3.96 -11.85 -1.76
N VAL A 58 4.23 -13.09 -2.20
CA VAL A 58 4.90 -13.33 -3.49
C VAL A 58 4.01 -12.87 -4.65
N GLY A 59 2.71 -13.15 -4.61
CA GLY A 59 1.77 -12.69 -5.62
C GLY A 59 1.67 -11.14 -5.68
N LEU A 60 1.71 -10.46 -4.54
CA LEU A 60 1.80 -9.00 -4.49
C LEU A 60 3.09 -8.50 -5.15
N ALA A 61 4.23 -9.09 -4.80
CA ALA A 61 5.51 -8.69 -5.38
C ALA A 61 5.55 -8.89 -6.90
N GLU A 62 5.03 -10.01 -7.38
CA GLU A 62 4.91 -10.31 -8.82
C GLU A 62 4.03 -9.30 -9.55
N GLU A 63 2.88 -8.95 -8.98
CA GLU A 63 1.99 -7.94 -9.53
C GLU A 63 2.68 -6.57 -9.63
N LEU A 64 3.42 -6.17 -8.58
CA LEU A 64 4.14 -4.90 -8.55
C LEU A 64 5.34 -4.85 -9.51
N LEU A 65 6.07 -5.97 -9.66
CA LEU A 65 7.21 -6.05 -10.57
C LEU A 65 6.79 -6.06 -12.05
N ASN A 66 5.67 -6.70 -12.37
CA ASN A 66 5.15 -6.79 -13.73
C ASN A 66 4.37 -5.54 -14.17
N ASN A 67 4.05 -4.63 -13.26
CA ASN A 67 3.34 -3.40 -13.57
C ASN A 67 4.29 -2.20 -13.55
N GLU A 68 4.69 -1.73 -14.72
CA GLU A 68 5.56 -0.55 -14.86
C GLU A 68 4.97 0.71 -14.23
N GLN A 69 3.65 0.83 -14.21
CA GLN A 69 2.92 1.97 -13.62
C GLN A 69 2.69 1.81 -12.10
N ALA A 70 3.12 0.70 -11.50
CA ALA A 70 2.98 0.52 -10.06
C ALA A 70 3.74 1.61 -9.29
N SER A 71 3.06 2.19 -8.31
CA SER A 71 3.65 3.21 -7.41
C SER A 71 4.59 2.60 -6.36
N TYR A 72 4.64 1.28 -6.24
CA TYR A 72 5.42 0.56 -5.25
C TYR A 72 6.48 -0.33 -5.90
N VAL A 73 7.63 -0.48 -5.21
CA VAL A 73 8.66 -1.45 -5.58
C VAL A 73 9.08 -2.26 -4.35
N PRO A 74 8.95 -3.59 -4.38
CA PRO A 74 9.36 -4.44 -3.27
C PRO A 74 10.88 -4.53 -3.21
N ARG A 75 11.45 -4.35 -2.00
CA ARG A 75 12.90 -4.37 -1.74
C ARG A 75 13.33 -5.60 -0.96
N CYS A 76 12.46 -6.10 -0.08
CA CYS A 76 12.70 -7.33 0.68
C CYS A 76 11.39 -7.95 1.14
N PHE A 77 11.45 -9.25 1.44
CA PHE A 77 10.47 -9.96 2.23
C PHE A 77 10.97 -10.13 3.66
N ILE A 78 10.05 -10.18 4.60
CA ILE A 78 10.30 -10.54 6.00
C ILE A 78 9.43 -11.75 6.31
N ASP A 79 10.04 -12.89 6.68
CA ASP A 79 9.31 -14.13 6.97
C ASP A 79 9.94 -14.86 8.17
N ILE A 80 9.12 -15.61 8.89
CA ILE A 80 9.55 -16.46 10.01
C ILE A 80 9.98 -17.86 9.56
N ASN A 81 9.64 -18.26 8.34
CA ASN A 81 9.94 -19.59 7.82
C ASN A 81 11.43 -19.71 7.46
N LYS A 82 12.17 -20.49 8.27
CA LYS A 82 13.61 -20.70 8.11
C LYS A 82 14.01 -21.29 6.75
N GLU A 83 13.11 -21.99 6.06
CA GLU A 83 13.40 -22.55 4.73
C GLU A 83 13.45 -21.50 3.63
N LYS A 84 12.82 -20.35 3.87
CA LYS A 84 12.76 -19.24 2.92
C LYS A 84 13.80 -18.16 3.25
N VAL A 85 14.09 -17.96 4.53
CA VAL A 85 15.05 -16.96 5.01
C VAL A 85 16.42 -17.22 4.40
N GLY A 86 17.09 -16.15 3.97
CA GLY A 86 18.40 -16.20 3.30
C GLY A 86 18.34 -16.56 1.82
N ARG A 87 17.15 -16.79 1.26
CA ARG A 87 16.94 -17.00 -0.17
C ARG A 87 16.43 -15.73 -0.84
N GLU A 88 16.41 -15.77 -2.16
CA GLU A 88 15.77 -14.74 -2.99
C GLU A 88 14.53 -15.33 -3.67
N ILE A 89 13.47 -14.55 -3.72
CA ILE A 89 12.24 -14.86 -4.44
C ILE A 89 12.06 -13.76 -5.48
N GLN A 90 12.12 -14.12 -6.76
CA GLN A 90 12.06 -13.16 -7.89
C GLN A 90 13.12 -12.04 -7.80
N GLY A 91 14.32 -12.36 -7.33
CA GLY A 91 15.40 -11.40 -7.13
C GLY A 91 15.25 -10.50 -5.90
N ILE A 92 14.24 -10.76 -5.04
CA ILE A 92 13.99 -10.01 -3.80
C ILE A 92 14.46 -10.87 -2.62
N PRO A 93 15.36 -10.37 -1.75
CA PRO A 93 15.86 -11.12 -0.60
C PRO A 93 14.77 -11.36 0.44
N VAL A 94 14.84 -12.53 1.09
CA VAL A 94 13.98 -12.89 2.22
C VAL A 94 14.79 -12.86 3.50
N TRP A 95 14.39 -12.02 4.44
CA TRP A 95 15.04 -11.87 5.75
C TRP A 95 14.18 -12.47 6.85
N SER A 96 14.82 -12.87 7.95
CA SER A 96 14.09 -13.18 9.18
C SER A 96 13.64 -11.88 9.86
N GLU A 97 12.69 -11.98 10.79
CA GLU A 97 12.30 -10.82 11.62
C GLU A 97 13.49 -10.24 12.40
N THR A 98 14.44 -11.09 12.81
CA THR A 98 15.65 -10.67 13.52
C THR A 98 16.69 -10.03 12.60
N ASP A 99 16.77 -10.44 11.34
CA ASP A 99 17.71 -9.91 10.35
C ASP A 99 17.19 -8.62 9.69
N ALA A 100 15.88 -8.41 9.72
CA ALA A 100 15.23 -7.20 9.23
C ALA A 100 15.36 -6.06 10.24
N THR A 101 16.59 -5.74 10.63
CA THR A 101 16.84 -4.62 11.54
C THR A 101 16.48 -3.30 10.88
N LEU A 102 16.14 -2.29 11.69
CA LEU A 102 15.75 -0.97 11.18
C LEU A 102 16.86 -0.36 10.32
N SER A 103 18.13 -0.49 10.72
CA SER A 103 19.28 -0.01 9.93
C SER A 103 19.34 -0.69 8.56
N LYS A 104 19.07 -1.98 8.48
CA LYS A 104 19.07 -2.71 7.22
C LYS A 104 17.92 -2.31 6.31
N LEU A 105 16.76 -2.01 6.87
CA LEU A 105 15.63 -1.46 6.13
C LEU A 105 15.96 -0.07 5.59
N ASP A 106 16.64 0.76 6.36
CA ASP A 106 17.11 2.08 5.95
C ASP A 106 18.16 1.98 4.83
N ASP A 107 19.11 1.05 4.92
CA ASP A 107 20.10 0.79 3.86
C ASP A 107 19.44 0.41 2.53
N TYR A 108 18.33 -0.30 2.57
CA TYR A 108 17.50 -0.64 1.40
C TYR A 108 16.48 0.46 1.04
N GLU A 109 16.51 1.58 1.76
CA GLU A 109 15.68 2.76 1.57
C GLU A 109 14.16 2.41 1.62
N VAL A 110 13.80 1.45 2.48
CA VAL A 110 12.41 1.07 2.70
C VAL A 110 11.64 2.23 3.32
N GLN A 111 10.48 2.56 2.76
CA GLN A 111 9.63 3.68 3.18
C GLN A 111 8.33 3.22 3.83
N GLU A 112 7.79 2.11 3.35
CA GLU A 112 6.54 1.56 3.87
C GLU A 112 6.65 0.04 4.11
N ILE A 113 5.90 -0.45 5.08
CA ILE A 113 5.80 -1.87 5.44
C ILE A 113 4.42 -2.38 5.04
N ILE A 114 4.37 -3.50 4.32
CA ILE A 114 3.12 -4.10 3.86
C ILE A 114 2.92 -5.46 4.51
N PHE A 115 1.83 -5.62 5.26
CA PHE A 115 1.42 -6.93 5.79
C PHE A 115 0.71 -7.75 4.71
N ALA A 116 1.27 -8.90 4.35
CA ALA A 116 0.74 -9.82 3.35
C ALA A 116 0.50 -11.23 3.90
N ILE A 117 0.13 -11.33 5.17
CA ILE A 117 -0.22 -12.59 5.87
C ILE A 117 -1.68 -12.49 6.32
N PRO A 118 -2.64 -13.04 5.56
CA PRO A 118 -4.08 -12.94 5.91
C PRO A 118 -4.43 -13.58 7.26
N SER A 119 -3.75 -14.67 7.62
CA SER A 119 -4.00 -15.46 8.84
C SER A 119 -3.02 -15.16 9.98
N MET A 120 -2.41 -13.97 10.00
CA MET A 120 -1.54 -13.58 11.11
C MET A 120 -2.35 -13.43 12.41
N GLU A 121 -1.82 -14.01 13.48
CA GLU A 121 -2.39 -13.86 14.82
C GLU A 121 -2.44 -12.38 15.25
N THR A 122 -3.51 -11.99 15.92
CA THR A 122 -3.81 -10.59 16.25
C THR A 122 -2.72 -9.96 17.11
N GLU A 123 -2.25 -10.71 18.11
CA GLU A 123 -1.20 -10.28 19.04
C GLU A 123 0.11 -10.01 18.31
N LYS A 124 0.52 -10.95 17.43
CA LYS A 124 1.74 -10.80 16.62
C LYS A 124 1.62 -9.66 15.62
N ARG A 125 0.45 -9.48 15.01
CA ARG A 125 0.18 -8.36 14.10
C ARG A 125 0.33 -7.04 14.81
N LYS A 126 -0.19 -6.93 16.02
CA LYS A 126 -0.08 -5.72 16.86
C LYS A 126 1.37 -5.43 17.21
N GLU A 127 2.12 -6.43 17.68
CA GLU A 127 3.53 -6.30 18.04
C GLU A 127 4.34 -5.73 16.86
N LEU A 128 4.21 -6.33 15.68
CA LEU A 128 4.91 -5.88 14.47
C LEU A 128 4.43 -4.50 14.00
N TYR A 129 3.13 -4.23 14.07
CA TYR A 129 2.58 -2.92 13.73
C TYR A 129 3.19 -1.83 14.62
N ASP A 130 3.14 -2.02 15.95
CA ASP A 130 3.67 -1.05 16.91
C ASP A 130 5.19 -0.88 16.74
N TYR A 131 5.93 -1.96 16.48
CA TYR A 131 7.36 -1.91 16.23
C TYR A 131 7.71 -1.02 15.03
N TYR A 132 7.14 -1.27 13.87
CA TYR A 132 7.45 -0.49 12.67
C TYR A 132 6.85 0.92 12.72
N LYS A 133 5.69 1.09 13.30
CA LYS A 133 5.06 2.40 13.45
C LYS A 133 5.86 3.32 14.36
N ASN A 134 6.36 2.81 15.49
CA ASN A 134 7.20 3.57 16.41
C ASN A 134 8.56 3.90 15.79
N ALA A 135 9.05 3.09 14.87
CA ALA A 135 10.26 3.37 14.09
C ALA A 135 10.03 4.41 12.96
N GLY A 136 8.79 4.88 12.76
CA GLY A 136 8.47 5.92 11.79
C GLY A 136 8.02 5.40 10.40
N TYR A 137 7.93 4.09 10.21
CA TYR A 137 7.45 3.54 8.94
C TYR A 137 5.93 3.69 8.79
N LYS A 138 5.49 3.92 7.57
CA LYS A 138 4.08 3.80 7.22
C LYS A 138 3.72 2.33 7.03
N VAL A 139 2.72 1.85 7.76
CA VAL A 139 2.32 0.44 7.75
C VAL A 139 0.96 0.30 7.08
N LYS A 140 0.87 -0.65 6.14
CA LYS A 140 -0.35 -0.97 5.38
C LYS A 140 -0.63 -2.46 5.39
N ILE A 141 -1.86 -2.83 5.10
CA ILE A 141 -2.27 -4.22 4.90
C ILE A 141 -2.60 -4.45 3.42
N TYR A 142 -2.18 -5.58 2.89
CA TYR A 142 -2.61 -6.04 1.58
C TYR A 142 -3.87 -6.89 1.73
N ASP A 143 -4.98 -6.31 1.30
CA ASP A 143 -6.28 -6.96 1.33
C ASP A 143 -6.40 -7.90 0.13
N TYR A 144 -6.19 -9.19 0.42
CA TYR A 144 -6.30 -10.25 -0.58
C TYR A 144 -7.71 -10.85 -0.49
N PRO A 145 -8.51 -10.77 -1.56
CA PRO A 145 -9.85 -11.36 -1.54
C PRO A 145 -9.75 -12.86 -1.29
N THR A 146 -10.36 -13.32 -0.20
CA THR A 146 -10.56 -14.75 0.04
C THR A 146 -11.44 -15.32 -1.08
N MET A 147 -11.27 -16.61 -1.40
CA MET A 147 -11.90 -17.31 -2.54
C MET A 147 -13.43 -17.14 -2.65
N TYR A 148 -14.09 -16.62 -1.62
CA TYR A 148 -15.54 -16.47 -1.54
C TYR A 148 -16.07 -15.09 -1.98
N ALA A 149 -15.19 -14.11 -2.21
CA ALA A 149 -15.59 -12.81 -2.74
C ALA A 149 -15.36 -12.78 -4.26
N ALA A 150 -16.32 -13.33 -5.01
CA ALA A 150 -16.30 -13.23 -6.46
C ALA A 150 -16.30 -11.75 -6.88
N GLY A 151 -15.19 -11.28 -7.45
CA GLY A 151 -15.04 -9.92 -7.94
C GLY A 151 -14.34 -8.93 -6.97
N GLY A 152 -13.81 -9.40 -5.85
CA GLY A 152 -13.05 -8.54 -4.92
C GLY A 152 -11.78 -7.96 -5.57
N LYS A 153 -11.65 -6.63 -5.57
CA LYS A 153 -10.43 -5.96 -6.02
C LYS A 153 -9.34 -6.11 -4.98
N ARG A 154 -8.12 -6.44 -5.41
CA ARG A 154 -6.92 -6.42 -4.57
C ARG A 154 -6.48 -4.97 -4.41
N TYR A 155 -6.21 -4.54 -3.20
CA TYR A 155 -5.71 -3.19 -2.96
C TYR A 155 -4.88 -3.11 -1.67
N LEU A 156 -4.00 -2.13 -1.64
CA LEU A 156 -3.30 -1.74 -0.43
C LEU A 156 -4.15 -0.72 0.32
N ARG A 157 -4.41 -0.98 1.57
CA ARG A 157 -5.15 -0.06 2.44
C ARG A 157 -4.42 0.19 3.75
N GLU A 158 -4.77 1.26 4.39
CA GLU A 158 -4.37 1.50 5.78
C GLU A 158 -5.18 0.59 6.71
N PHE A 159 -4.70 0.41 7.92
CA PHE A 159 -5.44 -0.33 8.94
C PHE A 159 -6.72 0.42 9.31
N ASP A 160 -7.83 -0.29 9.41
CA ASP A 160 -9.07 0.25 9.96
C ASP A 160 -8.95 0.45 11.48
N ILE A 161 -9.81 1.31 12.05
CA ILE A 161 -9.77 1.62 13.48
C ILE A 161 -9.96 0.36 14.33
N GLU A 162 -10.85 -0.54 13.91
CA GLU A 162 -11.09 -1.83 14.57
C GLU A 162 -9.84 -2.71 14.56
N GLU A 163 -9.10 -2.74 13.45
CA GLU A 163 -7.83 -3.46 13.33
C GLU A 163 -6.73 -2.83 14.18
N LEU A 164 -6.69 -1.50 14.28
CA LEU A 164 -5.75 -0.78 15.14
C LEU A 164 -6.01 -1.01 16.62
N LEU A 165 -7.25 -1.21 17.02
CA LEU A 165 -7.61 -1.59 18.37
C LEU A 165 -7.24 -3.04 18.68
N PHE A 166 -6.94 -3.85 17.66
CA PHE A 166 -6.60 -5.26 17.78
C PHE A 166 -7.59 -6.05 18.65
N ARG A 167 -8.87 -5.65 18.63
CA ARG A 167 -9.96 -6.29 19.35
C ARG A 167 -10.93 -6.91 18.34
N LYS A 168 -11.40 -8.09 18.67
CA LYS A 168 -12.51 -8.68 17.90
C LYS A 168 -13.73 -7.77 18.08
N PRO A 169 -14.43 -7.42 16.98
CA PRO A 169 -15.70 -6.71 17.11
C PRO A 169 -16.62 -7.49 18.07
N LEU A 170 -17.19 -6.81 19.03
CA LEU A 170 -18.14 -7.42 19.93
C LEU A 170 -19.43 -7.65 19.14
N VAL A 171 -19.75 -8.88 18.85
CA VAL A 171 -21.04 -9.23 18.24
C VAL A 171 -22.08 -9.17 19.35
N VAL A 172 -22.73 -8.01 19.51
CA VAL A 172 -23.73 -7.77 20.55
C VAL A 172 -25.05 -8.48 20.21
N ALA A 173 -25.31 -8.74 18.94
CA ALA A 173 -26.54 -9.37 18.46
C ALA A 173 -26.31 -10.88 18.25
N ASP A 174 -26.18 -11.65 19.32
CA ASP A 174 -26.30 -13.09 19.29
C ASP A 174 -27.78 -13.54 19.35
N GLU A 175 -28.05 -14.82 19.12
CA GLU A 175 -29.43 -15.35 19.13
C GLU A 175 -30.10 -15.17 20.50
N GLN A 176 -29.35 -15.25 21.60
CA GLN A 176 -29.87 -15.08 22.95
C GLN A 176 -30.26 -13.62 23.22
N THR A 177 -29.44 -12.68 22.79
CA THR A 177 -29.70 -11.25 22.91
C THR A 177 -30.90 -10.84 22.06
N ASN A 178 -30.98 -11.33 20.83
CA ASN A 178 -32.12 -11.08 19.95
C ASN A 178 -33.44 -11.64 20.56
N ALA A 179 -33.41 -12.87 21.07
CA ALA A 179 -34.56 -13.47 21.71
C ALA A 179 -34.99 -12.71 22.99
N TYR A 180 -34.05 -12.15 23.74
CA TYR A 180 -34.33 -11.37 24.94
C TYR A 180 -35.06 -10.06 24.65
N TYR A 181 -34.65 -9.35 23.59
CA TYR A 181 -35.26 -8.05 23.26
C TYR A 181 -36.48 -8.12 22.36
N LYS A 182 -36.73 -9.25 21.73
CA LYS A 182 -37.90 -9.44 20.84
C LYS A 182 -39.21 -9.10 21.56
N ASP A 183 -40.07 -8.35 20.89
CA ASP A 183 -41.40 -7.90 21.38
C ASP A 183 -41.34 -7.07 22.69
N LYS A 184 -40.18 -6.43 23.00
CA LYS A 184 -40.03 -5.53 24.17
C LYS A 184 -40.05 -4.08 23.77
N VAL A 185 -40.55 -3.24 24.63
CA VAL A 185 -40.46 -1.79 24.49
C VAL A 185 -39.11 -1.32 25.07
N VAL A 186 -38.24 -0.73 24.25
CA VAL A 186 -36.95 -0.25 24.63
C VAL A 186 -36.87 1.27 24.52
N LEU A 187 -36.58 1.95 25.62
CA LEU A 187 -36.33 3.39 25.66
C LEU A 187 -34.83 3.69 25.62
N ILE A 188 -34.39 4.46 24.62
CA ILE A 188 -33.01 4.90 24.48
C ILE A 188 -32.96 6.40 24.71
N THR A 189 -32.34 6.83 25.83
CA THR A 189 -32.07 8.25 26.07
C THR A 189 -30.85 8.70 25.31
N GLY A 190 -30.86 9.94 24.83
CA GLY A 190 -29.75 10.46 24.03
C GLY A 190 -29.65 9.86 22.63
N GLY A 191 -30.75 9.35 22.06
CA GLY A 191 -30.78 8.71 20.74
C GLY A 191 -30.31 9.59 19.56
N GLY A 192 -30.26 10.92 19.73
CA GLY A 192 -29.72 11.86 18.74
C GLY A 192 -28.20 12.06 18.80
N GLY A 193 -27.52 11.55 19.83
CA GLY A 193 -26.07 11.60 19.96
C GLY A 193 -25.37 10.44 19.24
N SER A 194 -24.04 10.52 19.12
CA SER A 194 -23.24 9.51 18.39
C SER A 194 -23.42 8.09 18.93
N ILE A 195 -23.42 7.90 20.25
CA ILE A 195 -23.60 6.59 20.89
C ILE A 195 -25.07 6.15 20.82
N GLY A 196 -25.98 7.05 21.19
CA GLY A 196 -27.42 6.72 21.22
C GLY A 196 -28.00 6.39 19.87
N SER A 197 -27.58 7.08 18.79
CA SER A 197 -28.00 6.79 17.44
C SER A 197 -27.52 5.40 16.95
N GLU A 198 -26.32 4.98 17.35
CA GLU A 198 -25.82 3.65 17.03
C GLU A 198 -26.58 2.57 17.83
N LEU A 199 -26.84 2.82 19.12
CA LEU A 199 -27.71 1.93 19.89
C LEU A 199 -29.10 1.77 19.28
N CYS A 200 -29.72 2.86 18.81
CA CYS A 200 -31.01 2.78 18.10
C CYS A 200 -30.91 1.88 16.86
N ARG A 201 -29.85 2.00 16.05
CA ARG A 201 -29.64 1.17 14.86
C ARG A 201 -29.43 -0.30 15.21
N GLN A 202 -28.68 -0.60 16.27
CA GLN A 202 -28.47 -1.97 16.72
C GLN A 202 -29.76 -2.59 17.27
N MET A 203 -30.49 -1.85 18.10
CA MET A 203 -31.76 -2.30 18.67
C MET A 203 -32.82 -2.53 17.57
N ALA A 204 -32.92 -1.67 16.58
CA ALA A 204 -33.86 -1.85 15.47
C ALA A 204 -33.64 -3.18 14.70
N LYS A 205 -32.40 -3.68 14.63
CA LYS A 205 -32.12 -5.00 14.01
C LYS A 205 -32.67 -6.17 14.85
N MET A 206 -32.79 -6.00 16.15
CA MET A 206 -33.28 -7.02 17.09
C MET A 206 -34.79 -7.11 17.13
N GLN A 207 -35.52 -6.20 16.45
CA GLN A 207 -36.97 -6.13 16.37
C GLN A 207 -37.64 -6.13 17.78
N PRO A 208 -37.30 -5.19 18.65
CA PRO A 208 -37.85 -5.11 19.98
C PRO A 208 -39.34 -4.73 19.96
#